data_dc50a8709d525c06c6d189f040bd2d12
#
_entry.id   dc50a8709d525c06c6d189f040bd2d12
#
_cell.length_a   1.000
_cell.length_b   1.000
_cell.length_c   1.000
_cell.angle_alpha   90.00
_cell.angle_beta   90.00
_cell.angle_gamma   90.00
#
_symmetry.space_group_name_H-M   'P 1'
#
loop_
_entity.id
_entity.type
_entity.pdbx_description
1 polymer ?
#
loop_
_entity_poly.entity_id
_entity_poly.type
_entity_poly.pdbx_seq_one_letter_code
_entity_poly.pdbx_strand_id
1 'polypeptide(L)'
;MNLQINGINWGMSYENRTPANKICNMILLYGYVTNPMLVETFNLTLQTVTCYTQQLRQNQIIVPGGKAPSTGGKPPTKYILNKDYTHSLGIDITDHNVTFLLMDFMCNVVAQDELQLPFSYSKEYFAQVAKSAKDFVKAQGSLDKLNNYVGVSVPGIVSGNFVTRSHILGLSDVDFSPLGEYLGAKIILVNDSNAGALSEAFTTKERNFIYLSLSHTVGGGIVASGFLMQGKNNRSGEIGHVTLVPYGRSCYCGKDAALIHTYVNKPYLKTTLSP
;
A
#
# COMPACT_ATOMS: atom_id res chain seq x y z
N MET A 1 1.59 23.12 -17.64
CA MET A 1 2.44 22.21 -16.85
C MET A 1 1.49 21.22 -16.21
N ASN A 2 1.32 20.02 -16.81
CA ASN A 2 0.42 19.01 -16.29
C ASN A 2 0.98 18.46 -15.00
N LEU A 3 0.32 18.77 -13.88
CA LEU A 3 0.56 18.14 -12.58
C LEU A 3 0.06 16.69 -12.68
N GLN A 4 0.89 15.80 -13.20
CA GLN A 4 0.67 14.36 -13.00
C GLN A 4 1.02 14.06 -11.56
N ILE A 5 0.01 13.76 -10.74
CA ILE A 5 0.22 13.04 -9.49
C ILE A 5 0.48 11.59 -9.90
N ASN A 6 1.72 11.32 -10.27
CA ASN A 6 2.18 9.94 -10.36
C ASN A 6 2.01 9.35 -8.97
N GLY A 7 1.39 8.16 -8.91
CA GLY A 7 0.98 7.51 -7.67
C GLY A 7 1.97 7.68 -6.53
N ILE A 8 1.46 7.65 -5.30
CA ILE A 8 2.24 7.84 -4.09
C ILE A 8 3.40 6.85 -4.12
N ASN A 9 4.57 7.32 -4.54
CA ASN A 9 5.75 6.47 -4.65
C ASN A 9 6.41 6.37 -3.27
N TRP A 10 5.98 5.43 -2.47
CA TRP A 10 6.47 5.14 -1.12
C TRP A 10 7.96 4.75 -1.08
N GLY A 11 8.55 4.38 -2.23
CA GLY A 11 9.97 4.06 -2.38
C GLY A 11 10.88 5.23 -2.69
N MET A 12 10.35 6.43 -3.00
CA MET A 12 11.18 7.62 -3.21
C MET A 12 11.44 8.34 -1.90
N SER A 13 12.68 8.78 -1.67
CA SER A 13 13.01 9.70 -0.60
C SER A 13 12.10 10.93 -0.67
N TYR A 14 11.73 11.50 0.47
CA TYR A 14 10.86 12.69 0.57
C TYR A 14 11.37 13.86 -0.30
N GLU A 15 12.68 13.96 -0.48
CA GLU A 15 13.36 15.01 -1.23
C GLU A 15 13.04 15.01 -2.73
N ASN A 16 12.80 13.84 -3.32
CA ASN A 16 12.55 13.69 -4.76
C ASN A 16 11.08 13.81 -5.17
N ARG A 17 10.18 14.15 -4.24
CA ARG A 17 8.75 14.30 -4.53
C ARG A 17 8.45 15.72 -5.01
N THR A 18 7.50 15.79 -5.96
CA THR A 18 6.97 17.10 -6.39
C THR A 18 6.30 17.83 -5.23
N PRO A 19 6.25 19.18 -5.23
CA PRO A 19 5.53 19.94 -4.21
C PRO A 19 4.07 19.49 -4.05
N ALA A 20 3.39 19.16 -5.14
CA ALA A 20 2.04 18.63 -5.13
C ALA A 20 1.93 17.32 -4.32
N ASN A 21 2.84 16.36 -4.57
CA ASN A 21 2.88 15.10 -3.83
C ASN A 21 3.20 15.29 -2.35
N LYS A 22 4.09 16.24 -2.02
CA LYS A 22 4.40 16.58 -0.63
C LYS A 22 3.18 17.13 0.10
N ILE A 23 2.41 18.02 -0.53
CA ILE A 23 1.18 18.59 0.03
C ILE A 23 0.13 17.50 0.23
N CYS A 24 -0.14 16.66 -0.77
CA CYS A 24 -1.10 15.56 -0.67
C CYS A 24 -0.72 14.58 0.46
N ASN A 25 0.56 14.21 0.55
CA ASN A 25 1.04 13.35 1.63
C ASN A 25 0.86 13.98 3.02
N MET A 26 1.09 15.27 3.17
CA MET A 26 0.81 15.96 4.43
C MET A 26 -0.68 15.90 4.78
N ILE A 27 -1.56 16.09 3.79
CA ILE A 27 -3.01 15.99 4.03
C ILE A 27 -3.37 14.57 4.48
N LEU A 28 -2.83 13.54 3.84
CA LEU A 28 -3.06 12.15 4.24
C LEU A 28 -2.59 11.88 5.69
N LEU A 29 -1.43 12.42 6.07
CA LEU A 29 -0.86 12.22 7.41
C LEU A 29 -1.59 13.01 8.52
N TYR A 30 -1.95 14.27 8.23
CA TYR A 30 -2.47 15.20 9.23
C TYR A 30 -3.98 15.47 9.11
N GLY A 31 -4.63 14.90 8.07
CA GLY A 31 -6.05 15.11 7.78
C GLY A 31 -6.34 16.40 7.01
N TYR A 32 -5.53 17.42 7.13
CA TYR A 32 -5.63 18.70 6.39
C TYR A 32 -4.30 19.44 6.39
N VAL A 33 -4.20 20.44 5.51
CA VAL A 33 -3.15 21.47 5.55
C VAL A 33 -3.75 22.86 5.48
N THR A 34 -2.98 23.86 5.92
CA THR A 34 -3.25 25.28 5.68
C THR A 34 -2.05 25.94 5.03
N ASN A 35 -2.25 27.09 4.36
CA ASN A 35 -1.10 27.80 3.78
C ASN A 35 0.00 28.14 4.81
N PRO A 36 -0.32 28.64 6.03
CA PRO A 36 0.70 28.83 7.06
C PRO A 36 1.48 27.58 7.41
N MET A 37 0.81 26.41 7.60
CA MET A 37 1.49 25.14 7.85
C MET A 37 2.47 24.78 6.73
N LEU A 38 2.08 24.98 5.47
CA LEU A 38 2.93 24.68 4.31
C LEU A 38 4.12 25.63 4.21
N VAL A 39 3.93 26.91 4.53
CA VAL A 39 5.00 27.92 4.61
C VAL A 39 6.06 27.46 5.61
N GLU A 40 5.63 27.10 6.81
CA GLU A 40 6.52 26.66 7.89
C GLU A 40 7.23 25.36 7.55
N THR A 41 6.47 24.34 7.11
CA THR A 41 7.02 22.99 6.85
C THR A 41 8.00 22.97 5.69
N PHE A 42 7.73 23.72 4.62
CA PHE A 42 8.57 23.69 3.41
C PHE A 42 9.56 24.85 3.32
N ASN A 43 9.53 25.76 4.28
CA ASN A 43 10.35 26.99 4.26
C ASN A 43 10.19 27.78 2.95
N LEU A 44 8.94 27.92 2.48
CA LEU A 44 8.58 28.61 1.25
C LEU A 44 7.85 29.93 1.55
N THR A 45 7.82 30.83 0.57
CA THR A 45 7.03 32.07 0.69
C THR A 45 5.53 31.77 0.63
N LEU A 46 4.72 32.61 1.27
CA LEU A 46 3.26 32.52 1.21
C LEU A 46 2.74 32.58 -0.24
N GLN A 47 3.38 33.37 -1.09
CA GLN A 47 3.03 33.49 -2.51
C GLN A 47 3.22 32.15 -3.24
N THR A 48 4.37 31.50 -3.04
CA THR A 48 4.67 30.19 -3.65
C THR A 48 3.67 29.11 -3.18
N VAL A 49 3.41 29.04 -1.87
CA VAL A 49 2.45 28.10 -1.31
C VAL A 49 1.03 28.36 -1.84
N THR A 50 0.64 29.63 -1.93
CA THR A 50 -0.67 30.00 -2.49
C THR A 50 -0.80 29.58 -3.94
N CYS A 51 0.25 29.73 -4.75
CA CYS A 51 0.26 29.25 -6.13
C CYS A 51 0.03 27.72 -6.21
N TYR A 52 0.77 26.93 -5.40
CA TYR A 52 0.59 25.47 -5.37
C TYR A 52 -0.82 25.06 -4.92
N THR A 53 -1.35 25.64 -3.86
CA THR A 53 -2.68 25.33 -3.37
C THR A 53 -3.78 25.75 -4.35
N GLN A 54 -3.62 26.86 -5.07
CA GLN A 54 -4.52 27.26 -6.14
C GLN A 54 -4.50 26.27 -7.32
N GLN A 55 -3.33 25.84 -7.77
CA GLN A 55 -3.21 24.84 -8.84
C GLN A 55 -3.87 23.50 -8.45
N LEU A 56 -3.62 23.03 -7.23
CA LEU A 56 -4.23 21.81 -6.73
C LEU A 56 -5.76 21.92 -6.64
N ARG A 57 -6.29 23.10 -6.26
CA ARG A 57 -7.73 23.36 -6.24
C ARG A 57 -8.34 23.43 -7.64
N GLN A 58 -7.69 24.13 -8.56
CA GLN A 58 -8.14 24.23 -9.96
C GLN A 58 -8.23 22.85 -10.62
N ASN A 59 -7.30 21.95 -10.28
CA ASN A 59 -7.31 20.57 -10.74
C ASN A 59 -8.21 19.64 -9.87
N GLN A 60 -8.97 20.20 -8.93
CA GLN A 60 -9.88 19.47 -8.03
C GLN A 60 -9.21 18.39 -7.18
N ILE A 61 -7.90 18.46 -6.99
CA ILE A 61 -7.13 17.51 -6.18
C ILE A 61 -7.39 17.75 -4.70
N ILE A 62 -7.44 19.02 -4.28
CA ILE A 62 -7.80 19.44 -2.93
C ILE A 62 -9.02 20.34 -2.95
N VAL A 63 -9.77 20.30 -1.85
CA VAL A 63 -10.96 21.13 -1.64
C VAL A 63 -10.91 21.84 -0.27
N PRO A 64 -11.65 22.97 -0.10
CA PRO A 64 -11.77 23.57 1.22
C PRO A 64 -12.48 22.61 2.21
N GLY A 65 -11.86 22.37 3.37
CA GLY A 65 -12.36 21.53 4.46
C GLY A 65 -12.76 22.35 5.71
N GLY A 66 -13.13 23.62 5.54
CA GLY A 66 -13.50 24.51 6.64
C GLY A 66 -12.36 25.44 7.07
N LYS A 67 -12.41 25.90 8.33
CA LYS A 67 -11.43 26.81 8.94
C LYS A 67 -10.63 26.09 10.03
N ALA A 68 -9.34 26.39 10.10
CA ALA A 68 -8.50 25.91 11.20
C ALA A 68 -8.61 26.86 12.41
N PRO A 69 -8.29 26.37 13.63
CA PRO A 69 -8.14 27.24 14.78
C PRO A 69 -7.16 28.37 14.48
N SER A 70 -7.43 29.56 15.02
CA SER A 70 -6.56 30.73 14.88
C SER A 70 -6.12 31.19 16.26
N THR A 71 -4.85 31.51 16.41
CA THR A 71 -4.29 32.13 17.63
C THR A 71 -4.37 33.66 17.60
N GLY A 72 -4.89 34.22 16.51
CA GLY A 72 -5.08 35.66 16.28
C GLY A 72 -5.26 35.93 14.79
N GLY A 73 -6.13 36.86 14.42
CA GLY A 73 -6.44 37.21 13.05
C GLY A 73 -7.45 36.29 12.36
N LYS A 74 -7.55 36.37 11.02
CA LYS A 74 -8.54 35.60 10.23
C LYS A 74 -8.15 34.12 10.20
N PRO A 75 -9.06 33.21 10.62
CA PRO A 75 -8.81 31.77 10.60
C PRO A 75 -8.41 31.26 9.21
N PRO A 76 -7.29 30.52 9.07
CA PRO A 76 -6.84 30.02 7.78
C PRO A 76 -7.77 28.92 7.25
N THR A 77 -7.86 28.81 5.92
CA THR A 77 -8.63 27.76 5.26
C THR A 77 -7.90 26.45 5.38
N LYS A 78 -8.58 25.39 5.85
CA LYS A 78 -8.14 24.02 5.75
C LYS A 78 -8.32 23.54 4.31
N TYR A 79 -7.34 22.82 3.79
CA TYR A 79 -7.43 22.08 2.55
C TYR A 79 -7.35 20.59 2.85
N ILE A 80 -8.30 19.84 2.31
CA ILE A 80 -8.36 18.37 2.39
C ILE A 80 -8.27 17.79 0.98
N LEU A 81 -7.95 16.51 0.84
CA LEU A 81 -8.02 15.83 -0.44
C LEU A 81 -9.48 15.73 -0.90
N ASN A 82 -9.69 15.86 -2.20
CA ASN A 82 -10.98 15.57 -2.79
C ASN A 82 -11.14 14.05 -2.93
N LYS A 83 -11.93 13.44 -2.08
CA LYS A 83 -12.14 11.98 -2.07
C LYS A 83 -12.57 11.40 -3.43
N ASP A 84 -13.31 12.21 -4.21
CA ASP A 84 -13.86 11.81 -5.50
C ASP A 84 -12.93 12.11 -6.69
N TYR A 85 -11.69 12.58 -6.43
CA TYR A 85 -10.73 12.93 -7.48
C TYR A 85 -10.26 11.71 -8.26
N THR A 86 -9.93 10.62 -7.57
CA THR A 86 -9.52 9.36 -8.18
C THR A 86 -9.78 8.20 -7.21
N HIS A 87 -9.97 7.02 -7.76
CA HIS A 87 -10.05 5.77 -6.99
C HIS A 87 -8.81 4.91 -7.27
N SER A 88 -8.44 4.10 -6.32
CA SER A 88 -7.32 3.15 -6.41
C SER A 88 -7.83 1.73 -6.24
N LEU A 89 -7.35 0.81 -7.07
CA LEU A 89 -7.63 -0.61 -6.97
C LEU A 89 -6.43 -1.32 -6.35
N GLY A 90 -6.70 -2.12 -5.32
CA GLY A 90 -5.82 -3.12 -4.76
C GLY A 90 -6.30 -4.51 -5.11
N ILE A 91 -5.37 -5.42 -5.41
CA ILE A 91 -5.62 -6.84 -5.67
C ILE A 91 -4.70 -7.63 -4.75
N ASP A 92 -5.27 -8.45 -3.87
CA ASP A 92 -4.51 -9.38 -3.03
C ASP A 92 -4.69 -10.79 -3.57
N ILE A 93 -3.59 -11.44 -3.92
CA ILE A 93 -3.55 -12.78 -4.52
C ILE A 93 -2.99 -13.76 -3.49
N THR A 94 -3.80 -14.73 -3.09
CA THR A 94 -3.38 -15.84 -2.26
C THR A 94 -3.33 -17.14 -3.08
N ASP A 95 -3.03 -18.26 -2.47
CA ASP A 95 -3.06 -19.57 -3.12
C ASP A 95 -4.49 -20.06 -3.45
N HIS A 96 -5.53 -19.52 -2.77
CA HIS A 96 -6.92 -20.00 -2.90
C HIS A 96 -7.88 -18.95 -3.44
N ASN A 97 -7.62 -17.66 -3.24
CA ASN A 97 -8.53 -16.58 -3.60
C ASN A 97 -7.82 -15.32 -4.06
N VAL A 98 -8.61 -14.44 -4.62
CA VAL A 98 -8.20 -13.08 -5.01
C VAL A 98 -9.17 -12.09 -4.38
N THR A 99 -8.65 -11.15 -3.59
CA THR A 99 -9.44 -10.07 -3.00
C THR A 99 -9.25 -8.79 -3.78
N PHE A 100 -10.34 -8.11 -4.09
CA PHE A 100 -10.35 -6.79 -4.73
C PHE A 100 -10.74 -5.74 -3.70
N LEU A 101 -9.99 -4.66 -3.63
CA LEU A 101 -10.23 -3.53 -2.74
C LEU A 101 -10.25 -2.23 -3.54
N LEU A 102 -11.36 -1.51 -3.50
CA LEU A 102 -11.48 -0.18 -4.09
C LEU A 102 -11.43 0.86 -3.00
N MET A 103 -10.56 1.85 -3.17
CA MET A 103 -10.38 2.96 -2.22
C MET A 103 -10.57 4.30 -2.91
N ASP A 104 -11.12 5.28 -2.17
CA ASP A 104 -11.14 6.68 -2.60
C ASP A 104 -9.76 7.35 -2.46
N PHE A 105 -9.66 8.61 -2.88
CA PHE A 105 -8.38 9.34 -2.83
C PHE A 105 -7.91 9.67 -1.40
N MET A 106 -8.77 9.54 -0.40
CA MET A 106 -8.42 9.65 1.01
C MET A 106 -8.07 8.30 1.65
N CYS A 107 -7.96 7.24 0.85
CA CYS A 107 -7.72 5.86 1.27
C CYS A 107 -8.84 5.25 2.13
N ASN A 108 -10.07 5.78 2.06
CA ASN A 108 -11.22 5.09 2.65
C ASN A 108 -11.64 3.95 1.73
N VAL A 109 -12.04 2.84 2.33
CA VAL A 109 -12.58 1.69 1.58
C VAL A 109 -13.94 2.06 1.00
N VAL A 110 -14.06 2.00 -0.32
CA VAL A 110 -15.31 2.21 -1.07
C VAL A 110 -16.05 0.90 -1.20
N ALA A 111 -15.34 -0.17 -1.58
CA ALA A 111 -15.89 -1.52 -1.73
C ALA A 111 -14.78 -2.57 -1.64
N GLN A 112 -15.19 -3.79 -1.28
CA GLN A 112 -14.34 -4.98 -1.27
C GLN A 112 -15.14 -6.15 -1.83
N ASP A 113 -14.47 -7.05 -2.53
CA ASP A 113 -15.04 -8.30 -3.04
C ASP A 113 -13.97 -9.39 -3.04
N GLU A 114 -14.39 -10.64 -3.00
CA GLU A 114 -13.51 -11.82 -2.98
C GLU A 114 -13.93 -12.81 -4.05
N LEU A 115 -12.97 -13.24 -4.85
CA LEU A 115 -13.12 -14.28 -5.87
C LEU A 115 -12.42 -15.56 -5.41
N GLN A 116 -13.18 -16.63 -5.27
CA GLN A 116 -12.62 -17.97 -5.05
C GLN A 116 -12.01 -18.46 -6.36
N LEU A 117 -10.70 -18.34 -6.46
CA LEU A 117 -9.92 -18.69 -7.65
C LEU A 117 -8.54 -19.18 -7.21
N PRO A 118 -8.33 -20.51 -7.18
CA PRO A 118 -7.02 -21.08 -6.88
C PRO A 118 -5.94 -20.53 -7.81
N PHE A 119 -4.82 -20.17 -7.23
CA PHE A 119 -3.73 -19.56 -7.98
C PHE A 119 -3.19 -20.52 -9.06
N SER A 120 -2.96 -19.99 -10.24
CA SER A 120 -2.25 -20.63 -11.34
C SER A 120 -1.45 -19.60 -12.11
N TYR A 121 -0.18 -19.85 -12.33
CA TYR A 121 0.61 -18.98 -13.20
C TYR A 121 0.30 -19.29 -14.67
N SER A 122 -0.78 -18.69 -15.16
CA SER A 122 -1.23 -18.87 -16.54
C SER A 122 -1.84 -17.58 -17.10
N LYS A 123 -1.90 -17.48 -18.43
CA LYS A 123 -2.56 -16.35 -19.11
C LYS A 123 -4.04 -16.30 -18.79
N GLU A 124 -4.68 -17.45 -18.70
CA GLU A 124 -6.10 -17.60 -18.38
C GLU A 124 -6.41 -17.08 -16.98
N TYR A 125 -5.55 -17.39 -15.99
CA TYR A 125 -5.68 -16.88 -14.63
C TYR A 125 -5.61 -15.36 -14.60
N PHE A 126 -4.57 -14.77 -15.20
CA PHE A 126 -4.42 -13.32 -15.23
C PHE A 126 -5.54 -12.62 -15.99
N ALA A 127 -6.02 -13.21 -17.10
CA ALA A 127 -7.17 -12.68 -17.82
C ALA A 127 -8.45 -12.71 -16.99
N GLN A 128 -8.67 -13.79 -16.22
CA GLN A 128 -9.82 -13.92 -15.34
C GLN A 128 -9.76 -12.94 -14.19
N VAL A 129 -8.62 -12.81 -13.51
CA VAL A 129 -8.41 -11.83 -12.44
C VAL A 129 -8.67 -10.42 -12.95
N ALA A 130 -8.10 -10.05 -14.10
CA ALA A 130 -8.27 -8.73 -14.69
C ALA A 130 -9.72 -8.45 -15.09
N LYS A 131 -10.43 -9.44 -15.65
CA LYS A 131 -11.85 -9.32 -15.98
C LYS A 131 -12.69 -9.08 -14.73
N SER A 132 -12.51 -9.91 -13.69
CA SER A 132 -13.25 -9.78 -12.43
C SER A 132 -12.97 -8.43 -11.74
N ALA A 133 -11.72 -7.97 -11.76
CA ALA A 133 -11.35 -6.67 -11.23
C ALA A 133 -12.06 -5.52 -11.97
N LYS A 134 -12.11 -5.56 -13.30
CA LYS A 134 -12.82 -4.56 -14.10
C LYS A 134 -14.34 -4.59 -13.86
N ASP A 135 -14.92 -5.77 -13.79
CA ASP A 135 -16.35 -5.95 -13.50
C ASP A 135 -16.69 -5.42 -12.10
N PHE A 136 -15.84 -5.69 -11.09
CA PHE A 136 -15.96 -5.16 -9.75
C PHE A 136 -15.93 -3.62 -9.73
N VAL A 137 -14.91 -3.00 -10.33
CA VAL A 137 -14.78 -1.53 -10.39
C VAL A 137 -15.95 -0.89 -11.15
N LYS A 138 -16.41 -1.52 -12.24
CA LYS A 138 -17.56 -1.08 -13.02
C LYS A 138 -18.85 -1.10 -12.20
N ALA A 139 -19.08 -2.15 -11.42
CA ALA A 139 -20.24 -2.25 -10.52
C ALA A 139 -20.31 -1.12 -9.49
N GLN A 140 -19.16 -0.55 -9.11
CA GLN A 140 -19.06 0.60 -8.21
C GLN A 140 -19.16 1.96 -8.93
N GLY A 141 -19.35 2.00 -10.26
CA GLY A 141 -19.40 3.24 -11.06
C GLY A 141 -18.07 4.02 -11.04
N SER A 142 -16.94 3.32 -10.87
CA SER A 142 -15.63 3.95 -10.60
C SER A 142 -14.65 3.85 -11.76
N LEU A 143 -15.02 3.32 -12.91
CA LEU A 143 -14.11 3.13 -14.05
C LEU A 143 -13.45 4.43 -14.51
N ASP A 144 -14.23 5.51 -14.65
CA ASP A 144 -13.74 6.79 -15.15
C ASP A 144 -12.85 7.52 -14.13
N LYS A 145 -12.89 7.09 -12.88
CA LYS A 145 -12.11 7.66 -11.78
C LYS A 145 -10.91 6.80 -11.41
N LEU A 146 -10.77 5.60 -12.01
CA LEU A 146 -9.72 4.68 -11.60
C LEU A 146 -8.32 5.22 -11.95
N ASN A 147 -7.41 5.09 -11.01
CA ASN A 147 -6.00 5.41 -11.21
C ASN A 147 -5.37 4.43 -12.23
N ASN A 148 -4.39 4.90 -12.99
CA ASN A 148 -3.61 4.07 -13.92
C ASN A 148 -2.64 3.09 -13.23
N TYR A 149 -2.59 3.09 -11.90
CA TYR A 149 -1.79 2.18 -11.10
C TYR A 149 -2.68 1.25 -10.28
N VAL A 150 -2.36 -0.03 -10.28
CA VAL A 150 -3.04 -1.05 -9.48
C VAL A 150 -2.03 -1.67 -8.52
N GLY A 151 -2.32 -1.61 -7.22
CA GLY A 151 -1.52 -2.32 -6.22
C GLY A 151 -1.83 -3.81 -6.29
N VAL A 152 -0.80 -4.65 -6.35
CA VAL A 152 -0.95 -6.11 -6.33
C VAL A 152 -0.13 -6.68 -5.19
N SER A 153 -0.79 -7.30 -4.23
CA SER A 153 -0.19 -7.98 -3.09
C SER A 153 -0.08 -9.47 -3.38
N VAL A 154 1.08 -10.05 -3.08
CA VAL A 154 1.34 -11.48 -3.24
C VAL A 154 2.21 -12.01 -2.10
N PRO A 155 2.05 -13.26 -1.67
CA PRO A 155 2.97 -13.88 -0.73
C PRO A 155 4.30 -14.19 -1.42
N GLY A 156 5.42 -13.72 -0.85
CA GLY A 156 6.75 -14.00 -1.36
C GLY A 156 7.65 -12.77 -1.51
N ILE A 157 8.85 -12.98 -2.01
CA ILE A 157 9.84 -11.93 -2.25
C ILE A 157 9.60 -11.33 -3.62
N VAL A 158 9.40 -10.01 -3.67
CA VAL A 158 9.13 -9.29 -4.93
C VAL A 158 10.23 -8.30 -5.26
N SER A 159 10.50 -8.10 -6.56
CA SER A 159 11.43 -7.10 -7.07
C SER A 159 10.91 -6.52 -8.38
N GLY A 160 10.53 -5.23 -8.39
CA GLY A 160 9.80 -4.65 -9.51
C GLY A 160 8.50 -5.40 -9.75
N ASN A 161 8.28 -5.88 -10.98
CA ASN A 161 7.11 -6.71 -11.33
C ASN A 161 7.37 -8.23 -11.23
N PHE A 162 8.49 -8.63 -10.63
CA PHE A 162 8.85 -10.04 -10.50
C PHE A 162 8.59 -10.58 -9.10
N VAL A 163 8.00 -11.76 -9.00
CA VAL A 163 8.04 -12.60 -7.82
C VAL A 163 9.31 -13.44 -7.91
N THR A 164 10.38 -13.03 -7.20
CA THR A 164 11.66 -13.74 -7.24
C THR A 164 11.58 -15.08 -6.54
N ARG A 165 10.73 -15.19 -5.51
CA ARG A 165 10.46 -16.46 -4.83
C ARG A 165 9.16 -16.39 -4.03
N SER A 166 8.29 -17.37 -4.25
CA SER A 166 7.11 -17.61 -3.40
C SER A 166 6.99 -19.11 -3.15
N HIS A 167 7.08 -19.54 -1.88
CA HIS A 167 6.85 -20.93 -1.52
C HIS A 167 5.36 -21.27 -1.52
N ILE A 168 4.51 -20.32 -1.17
CA ILE A 168 3.05 -20.50 -1.11
C ILE A 168 2.49 -20.69 -2.52
N LEU A 169 2.92 -19.85 -3.47
CA LEU A 169 2.45 -19.90 -4.86
C LEU A 169 3.30 -20.84 -5.74
N GLY A 170 4.38 -21.45 -5.21
CA GLY A 170 5.27 -22.32 -5.97
C GLY A 170 6.06 -21.59 -7.08
N LEU A 171 6.36 -20.30 -6.89
CA LEU A 171 6.98 -19.46 -7.92
C LEU A 171 8.47 -19.20 -7.68
N SER A 172 9.23 -19.09 -8.77
CA SER A 172 10.62 -18.62 -8.80
C SER A 172 10.87 -17.80 -10.06
N ASP A 173 11.31 -16.56 -9.89
CA ASP A 173 11.67 -15.60 -10.94
C ASP A 173 10.58 -15.40 -12.02
N VAL A 174 9.35 -15.12 -11.57
CA VAL A 174 8.17 -15.05 -12.42
C VAL A 174 7.70 -13.60 -12.59
N ASP A 175 7.42 -13.20 -13.84
CA ASP A 175 6.97 -11.86 -14.21
C ASP A 175 5.44 -11.73 -14.10
N PHE A 176 4.98 -10.73 -13.34
CA PHE A 176 3.56 -10.36 -13.18
C PHE A 176 3.12 -9.21 -14.12
N SER A 177 4.02 -8.68 -14.96
CA SER A 177 3.67 -7.62 -15.94
C SER A 177 2.48 -7.99 -16.82
N PRO A 178 2.26 -9.27 -17.25
CA PRO A 178 1.09 -9.65 -18.03
C PRO A 178 -0.24 -9.32 -17.35
N LEU A 179 -0.33 -9.37 -16.01
CA LEU A 179 -1.54 -8.93 -15.30
C LEU A 179 -1.84 -7.45 -15.56
N GLY A 180 -0.81 -6.60 -15.56
CA GLY A 180 -0.94 -5.18 -15.89
C GLY A 180 -1.43 -4.96 -17.32
N GLU A 181 -0.96 -5.75 -18.28
CA GLU A 181 -1.41 -5.70 -19.67
C GLU A 181 -2.90 -6.05 -19.77
N TYR A 182 -3.36 -7.12 -19.11
CA TYR A 182 -4.78 -7.47 -19.07
C TYR A 182 -5.64 -6.44 -18.35
N LEU A 183 -5.13 -5.81 -17.30
CA LEU A 183 -5.81 -4.72 -16.59
C LEU A 183 -5.87 -3.43 -17.43
N GLY A 184 -4.90 -3.21 -18.31
CA GLY A 184 -4.70 -1.94 -19.00
C GLY A 184 -4.14 -0.86 -18.06
N ALA A 185 -3.39 -1.27 -17.03
CA ALA A 185 -2.84 -0.41 -15.99
C ALA A 185 -1.42 -0.85 -15.60
N LYS A 186 -0.67 0.07 -14.99
CA LYS A 186 0.62 -0.28 -14.39
C LYS A 186 0.40 -0.95 -13.04
N ILE A 187 1.02 -2.09 -12.83
CA ILE A 187 0.97 -2.75 -11.52
C ILE A 187 2.10 -2.26 -10.62
N ILE A 188 1.82 -2.24 -9.32
CA ILE A 188 2.81 -2.09 -8.25
C ILE A 188 2.73 -3.36 -7.43
N LEU A 189 3.70 -4.25 -7.65
CA LEU A 189 3.75 -5.53 -6.95
C LEU A 189 4.42 -5.35 -5.58
N VAL A 190 3.83 -5.93 -4.54
CA VAL A 190 4.32 -5.83 -3.17
C VAL A 190 4.13 -7.17 -2.44
N ASN A 191 5.03 -7.47 -1.51
CA ASN A 191 4.84 -8.59 -0.60
C ASN A 191 3.64 -8.35 0.33
N ASP A 192 2.86 -9.38 0.64
CA ASP A 192 1.66 -9.33 1.48
C ASP A 192 1.89 -8.70 2.87
N SER A 193 2.94 -9.13 3.57
CA SER A 193 3.28 -8.60 4.90
C SER A 193 3.78 -7.16 4.83
N ASN A 194 4.47 -6.80 3.76
CA ASN A 194 4.87 -5.42 3.49
C ASN A 194 3.66 -4.52 3.18
N ALA A 195 2.67 -5.04 2.45
CA ALA A 195 1.41 -4.34 2.22
C ALA A 195 0.66 -4.09 3.54
N GLY A 196 0.59 -5.11 4.40
CA GLY A 196 0.03 -4.99 5.75
C GLY A 196 0.76 -3.94 6.60
N ALA A 197 2.09 -3.95 6.61
CA ALA A 197 2.88 -2.96 7.33
C ALA A 197 2.64 -1.53 6.82
N LEU A 198 2.52 -1.34 5.51
CA LEU A 198 2.19 -0.04 4.92
C LEU A 198 0.79 0.41 5.30
N SER A 199 -0.20 -0.49 5.31
CA SER A 199 -1.57 -0.21 5.74
C SER A 199 -1.61 0.25 7.20
N GLU A 200 -0.90 -0.43 8.10
CA GLU A 200 -0.80 -0.05 9.51
C GLU A 200 -0.10 1.31 9.69
N ALA A 201 0.99 1.57 8.98
CA ALA A 201 1.67 2.87 9.01
C ALA A 201 0.71 4.01 8.64
N PHE A 202 -0.19 3.75 7.71
CA PHE A 202 -1.18 4.71 7.25
C PHE A 202 -2.30 4.94 8.27
N THR A 203 -2.79 3.87 8.87
CA THR A 203 -3.94 3.87 9.77
C THR A 203 -3.57 4.40 11.16
N THR A 204 -2.47 3.89 11.75
CA THR A 204 -2.04 4.23 13.11
C THR A 204 -1.29 5.55 13.20
N LYS A 205 -0.76 6.04 12.09
CA LYS A 205 0.18 7.18 12.00
C LYS A 205 1.48 6.96 12.77
N GLU A 206 1.72 5.75 13.25
CA GLU A 206 2.98 5.37 13.86
C GLU A 206 4.08 5.34 12.81
N ARG A 207 5.25 5.84 13.16
CA ARG A 207 6.36 5.99 12.22
C ARG A 207 7.47 4.97 12.42
N ASN A 208 7.47 4.27 13.54
CA ASN A 208 8.51 3.29 13.89
C ASN A 208 7.86 2.09 14.56
N PHE A 209 7.73 1.00 13.83
CA PHE A 209 7.16 -0.24 14.35
C PHE A 209 7.58 -1.46 13.52
N ILE A 210 7.32 -2.62 14.06
CA ILE A 210 7.42 -3.91 13.38
C ILE A 210 6.00 -4.47 13.25
N TYR A 211 5.60 -4.76 12.03
CA TYR A 211 4.37 -5.47 11.72
C TYR A 211 4.65 -6.97 11.68
N LEU A 212 3.80 -7.76 12.32
CA LEU A 212 3.82 -9.22 12.26
C LEU A 212 2.50 -9.73 11.70
N SER A 213 2.58 -10.46 10.61
CA SER A 213 1.47 -11.22 10.05
C SER A 213 1.54 -12.65 10.58
N LEU A 214 0.57 -13.02 11.40
CA LEU A 214 0.45 -14.34 12.01
C LEU A 214 -0.78 -15.04 11.44
N SER A 215 -0.60 -15.79 10.34
CA SER A 215 -1.66 -16.55 9.69
C SER A 215 -1.22 -18.01 9.49
N HIS A 216 -1.47 -18.61 8.34
CA HIS A 216 -0.89 -19.90 7.96
C HIS A 216 0.63 -19.81 7.78
N THR A 217 1.15 -18.63 7.64
CA THR A 217 2.57 -18.33 7.62
C THR A 217 2.90 -17.20 8.61
N VAL A 218 4.17 -16.99 8.88
CA VAL A 218 4.66 -15.85 9.66
C VAL A 218 5.42 -14.94 8.72
N GLY A 219 4.87 -13.77 8.48
CA GLY A 219 5.52 -12.71 7.73
C GLY A 219 5.76 -11.48 8.60
N GLY A 220 6.41 -10.47 8.05
CA GLY A 220 6.58 -9.21 8.75
C GLY A 220 7.02 -8.08 7.83
N GLY A 221 6.89 -6.87 8.35
CA GLY A 221 7.38 -5.65 7.76
C GLY A 221 7.96 -4.73 8.82
N ILE A 222 9.00 -3.99 8.47
CA ILE A 222 9.65 -3.03 9.35
C ILE A 222 9.40 -1.63 8.81
N VAL A 223 8.80 -0.77 9.61
CA VAL A 223 8.59 0.64 9.28
C VAL A 223 9.50 1.48 10.17
N ALA A 224 10.33 2.32 9.55
CA ALA A 224 11.22 3.25 10.24
C ALA A 224 11.06 4.65 9.65
N SER A 225 10.87 5.65 10.51
CA SER A 225 10.60 7.05 10.13
C SER A 225 9.41 7.22 9.16
N GLY A 226 8.46 6.28 9.20
CA GLY A 226 7.29 6.26 8.31
C GLY A 226 7.56 5.64 6.93
N PHE A 227 8.71 4.99 6.75
CA PHE A 227 9.07 4.31 5.50
C PHE A 227 9.23 2.81 5.72
N LEU A 228 8.72 2.03 4.78
CA LEU A 228 8.96 0.60 4.77
C LEU A 228 10.44 0.32 4.49
N MET A 229 11.07 -0.44 5.37
CA MET A 229 12.44 -0.91 5.22
C MET A 229 12.47 -2.13 4.29
N GLN A 230 12.91 -1.96 3.06
CA GLN A 230 12.96 -3.06 2.09
C GLN A 230 14.26 -3.88 2.16
N GLY A 231 15.36 -3.26 2.63
CA GLY A 231 16.70 -3.87 2.60
C GLY A 231 17.27 -3.98 1.18
N LYS A 232 18.47 -4.49 1.07
CA LYS A 232 19.21 -4.55 -0.22
C LYS A 232 18.52 -5.42 -1.27
N ASN A 233 17.87 -6.52 -0.85
CA ASN A 233 17.29 -7.52 -1.75
C ASN A 233 15.78 -7.71 -1.45
N ASN A 234 15.09 -6.68 -0.98
CA ASN A 234 13.68 -6.71 -0.57
C ASN A 234 13.37 -7.81 0.46
N ARG A 235 14.34 -8.13 1.33
CA ARG A 235 14.25 -9.18 2.36
C ARG A 235 14.26 -8.63 3.78
N SER A 236 14.09 -7.33 3.94
CA SER A 236 13.85 -6.77 5.27
C SER A 236 12.47 -7.24 5.75
N GLY A 237 12.37 -7.57 7.03
CA GLY A 237 11.09 -8.04 7.55
C GLY A 237 10.82 -9.54 7.41
N GLU A 238 11.77 -10.34 6.90
CA GLU A 238 11.69 -11.82 6.86
C GLU A 238 11.74 -12.43 8.28
N ILE A 239 10.88 -11.94 9.17
CA ILE A 239 10.86 -12.28 10.61
C ILE A 239 10.49 -13.75 10.83
N GLY A 240 9.60 -14.28 9.96
CA GLY A 240 9.25 -15.70 9.99
C GLY A 240 10.43 -16.66 9.85
N HIS A 241 11.55 -16.18 9.30
CA HIS A 241 12.77 -16.97 9.07
C HIS A 241 13.91 -16.68 10.07
N VAL A 242 13.62 -15.98 11.16
CA VAL A 242 14.57 -15.80 12.28
C VAL A 242 14.64 -17.11 13.07
N THR A 243 15.86 -17.61 13.33
CA THR A 243 16.07 -18.79 14.16
C THR A 243 15.77 -18.45 15.63
N LEU A 244 14.78 -19.11 16.22
CA LEU A 244 14.41 -18.93 17.63
C LEU A 244 15.01 -20.03 18.52
N VAL A 245 15.04 -21.25 18.05
CA VAL A 245 15.49 -22.42 18.82
C VAL A 245 16.59 -23.10 18.02
N PRO A 246 17.85 -23.03 18.44
CA PRO A 246 18.93 -23.75 17.74
C PRO A 246 18.61 -25.25 17.64
N TYR A 247 18.93 -25.86 16.51
CA TYR A 247 18.70 -27.29 16.23
C TYR A 247 17.23 -27.73 16.26
N GLY A 248 16.28 -26.82 16.03
CA GLY A 248 14.87 -27.13 15.91
C GLY A 248 14.50 -27.70 14.54
N ARG A 249 13.21 -27.64 14.19
CA ARG A 249 12.71 -28.18 12.91
C ARG A 249 13.29 -27.45 11.71
N SER A 250 13.68 -28.18 10.67
CA SER A 250 14.18 -27.60 9.43
C SER A 250 13.11 -26.78 8.72
N CYS A 251 13.49 -25.60 8.26
CA CYS A 251 12.66 -24.71 7.47
C CYS A 251 12.97 -24.86 5.98
N TYR A 252 11.96 -24.68 5.14
CA TYR A 252 12.11 -24.69 3.68
C TYR A 252 13.11 -23.61 3.17
N CYS A 253 13.44 -22.59 3.97
CA CYS A 253 14.46 -21.62 3.63
C CYS A 253 15.91 -22.13 3.80
N GLY A 254 16.08 -23.38 4.26
CA GLY A 254 17.39 -24.02 4.50
C GLY A 254 17.98 -23.76 5.88
N LYS A 255 17.28 -23.04 6.77
CA LYS A 255 17.68 -22.84 8.16
C LYS A 255 16.93 -23.79 9.08
N ASP A 256 17.54 -24.16 10.21
CA ASP A 256 16.85 -24.86 11.27
C ASP A 256 16.15 -23.91 12.22
N ALA A 257 14.99 -24.34 12.76
CA ALA A 257 14.26 -23.65 13.82
C ALA A 257 13.81 -22.21 13.54
N ALA A 258 13.42 -21.94 12.30
CA ALA A 258 12.77 -20.69 11.96
C ALA A 258 11.46 -20.52 12.74
N LEU A 259 11.13 -19.26 13.08
CA LEU A 259 9.93 -18.88 13.83
C LEU A 259 8.66 -19.50 13.22
N ILE A 260 8.51 -19.47 11.91
CA ILE A 260 7.37 -20.05 11.19
C ILE A 260 7.16 -21.55 11.51
N HIS A 261 8.23 -22.34 11.56
CA HIS A 261 8.14 -23.78 11.86
C HIS A 261 8.09 -24.11 13.34
N THR A 262 8.44 -23.17 14.19
CA THR A 262 8.42 -23.33 15.64
C THR A 262 7.01 -23.11 16.20
N TYR A 263 6.23 -22.21 15.63
CA TYR A 263 4.95 -21.79 16.20
C TYR A 263 3.71 -22.14 15.34
N VAL A 264 3.77 -22.08 14.01
CA VAL A 264 2.59 -22.25 13.14
C VAL A 264 2.05 -23.71 13.19
N ASN A 265 2.89 -24.71 13.46
CA ASN A 265 2.49 -26.12 13.52
C ASN A 265 2.24 -26.65 14.94
N LYS A 266 2.10 -25.79 15.96
CA LYS A 266 1.70 -26.23 17.30
C LYS A 266 0.20 -26.09 17.50
N PRO A 267 -0.48 -27.10 18.05
CA PRO A 267 -1.93 -27.06 18.32
C PRO A 267 -2.33 -25.98 19.35
N TYR A 268 -1.38 -25.34 20.01
CA TYR A 268 -1.63 -24.32 21.05
C TYR A 268 -2.13 -22.98 20.52
N LEU A 269 -1.89 -22.63 19.26
CA LEU A 269 -2.44 -21.40 18.66
C LEU A 269 -3.93 -21.48 18.30
N LYS A 270 -4.51 -22.68 18.33
CA LYS A 270 -5.94 -22.85 18.09
C LYS A 270 -6.84 -22.57 19.31
N THR A 271 -6.25 -22.39 20.51
CA THR A 271 -7.01 -22.31 21.76
C THR A 271 -7.01 -20.94 22.44
N THR A 272 -6.32 -19.93 21.93
CA THR A 272 -6.19 -18.62 22.62
C THR A 272 -6.83 -17.44 21.89
N LEU A 273 -7.52 -17.67 20.77
CA LEU A 273 -8.29 -16.64 20.09
C LEU A 273 -9.77 -17.05 20.05
N SER A 274 -10.37 -17.19 21.20
CA SER A 274 -11.83 -17.08 21.37
C SER A 274 -12.15 -15.69 21.95
N PRO A 275 -13.24 -15.04 21.48
CA PRO A 275 -13.55 -13.63 21.71
C PRO A 275 -13.77 -13.28 23.17
#